data_0c2b0faedf3c7108814dc4f82e7d7225
#
_entry.id   0c2b0faedf3c7108814dc4f82e7d7225
#
_cell.length_a   1.000
_cell.length_b   1.000
_cell.length_c   1.000
_cell.angle_alpha   90.00
_cell.angle_beta   90.00
_cell.angle_gamma   90.00
#
_symmetry.space_group_name_H-M   'P 1'
#
loop_
_entity.id
_entity.type
_entity.pdbx_description
1 polymer ?
#
loop_
_entity_poly.entity_id
_entity_poly.type
_entity_poly.pdbx_seq_one_letter_code
_entity_poly.pdbx_strand_id
1 'polypeptide(L)'
;MNTQPRSLAATLFPIGLLLIAMASIQSGASLAKSMFPIIGAQGTTTLRLIFASIIMLLILRPWRVRMTTNTLRNVVIYGMALGGMNFLFYMALQTVPIGIAVALEFTGPLAVAIFSSRRPIDFLWIALAIAGLLLLLPAGHSGQALDPVGAAYALGAGVCWALYILFGQRAGAEHGIQSAALGVVVAALFVAPIGIAHAGSALLTPAVIPMALAVAILSTALPYSLEMVALTRIPARTFGTLMSIEPAFGALSGLLFLGEMLTLTQWLAILAIITASVGTTLSMRKATSPAIAAD
;
A
#
# COMPACT_ATOMS: atom_id res chain seq x y z
N MET A 1 -10.26 32.11 -20.03
CA MET A 1 -9.87 31.39 -18.82
C MET A 1 -8.35 31.46 -18.72
N ASN A 2 -7.82 32.30 -17.80
CA ASN A 2 -6.38 32.46 -17.59
C ASN A 2 -5.80 31.22 -16.93
N THR A 3 -5.18 30.36 -17.70
CA THR A 3 -4.32 29.28 -17.17
C THR A 3 -2.97 29.88 -16.80
N GLN A 4 -2.86 30.45 -15.59
CA GLN A 4 -1.53 30.75 -15.07
C GLN A 4 -0.71 29.46 -14.98
N PRO A 5 0.54 29.45 -15.44
CA PRO A 5 1.40 28.28 -15.28
C PRO A 5 1.53 27.97 -13.79
N ARG A 6 1.09 26.76 -13.38
CA ARG A 6 1.27 26.31 -12.00
C ARG A 6 2.76 26.42 -11.68
N SER A 7 3.10 27.10 -10.57
CA SER A 7 4.49 27.23 -10.16
C SER A 7 5.13 25.84 -10.00
N LEU A 8 6.40 25.72 -10.32
CA LEU A 8 7.16 24.46 -10.20
C LEU A 8 6.99 23.87 -8.79
N ALA A 9 7.00 24.72 -7.76
CA ALA A 9 6.75 24.35 -6.38
C ALA A 9 5.37 23.71 -6.17
N ALA A 10 4.31 24.22 -6.79
CA ALA A 10 2.97 23.66 -6.70
C ALA A 10 2.84 22.26 -7.33
N THR A 11 3.71 21.92 -8.27
CA THR A 11 3.77 20.59 -8.89
C THR A 11 4.66 19.64 -8.12
N LEU A 12 5.81 20.11 -7.62
CA LEU A 12 6.77 19.27 -6.91
C LEU A 12 6.36 18.94 -5.48
N PHE A 13 5.62 19.83 -4.81
CA PHE A 13 5.20 19.65 -3.41
C PHE A 13 4.41 18.34 -3.19
N PRO A 14 3.32 18.02 -3.91
CA PRO A 14 2.60 16.76 -3.70
C PRO A 14 3.43 15.52 -4.10
N ILE A 15 4.34 15.64 -5.05
CA ILE A 15 5.28 14.55 -5.40
C ILE A 15 6.22 14.29 -4.22
N GLY A 16 6.78 15.34 -3.64
CA GLY A 16 7.62 15.22 -2.43
C GLY A 16 6.90 14.58 -1.26
N LEU A 17 5.62 14.95 -1.04
CA LEU A 17 4.80 14.32 0.01
C LEU A 17 4.64 12.82 -0.20
N LEU A 18 4.40 12.37 -1.45
CA LEU A 18 4.28 10.95 -1.78
C LEU A 18 5.60 10.19 -1.57
N LEU A 19 6.73 10.76 -2.00
CA LEU A 19 8.03 10.14 -1.79
C LEU A 19 8.34 9.98 -0.30
N ILE A 20 8.03 11.00 0.51
CA ILE A 20 8.17 10.94 1.97
C ILE A 20 7.20 9.89 2.55
N ALA A 21 5.97 9.81 2.07
CA ALA A 21 5.00 8.82 2.52
C ALA A 21 5.50 7.40 2.25
N MET A 22 5.94 7.10 1.01
CA MET A 22 6.49 5.78 0.64
C MET A 22 7.74 5.43 1.47
N ALA A 23 8.68 6.36 1.62
CA ALA A 23 9.84 6.15 2.46
C ALA A 23 9.46 5.87 3.92
N SER A 24 8.47 6.60 4.45
CA SER A 24 7.96 6.41 5.80
C SER A 24 7.29 5.05 5.98
N ILE A 25 6.40 4.64 5.05
CA ILE A 25 5.72 3.34 5.09
C ILE A 25 6.74 2.20 5.13
N GLN A 26 7.69 2.22 4.21
CA GLN A 26 8.65 1.12 4.06
C GLN A 26 9.66 1.07 5.22
N SER A 27 10.08 2.23 5.74
CA SER A 27 10.89 2.31 6.96
C SER A 27 10.11 1.81 8.18
N GLY A 28 8.83 2.17 8.28
CA GLY A 28 7.94 1.67 9.32
C GLY A 28 7.70 0.16 9.23
N ALA A 29 7.62 -0.40 8.02
CA ALA A 29 7.51 -1.84 7.82
C ALA A 29 8.80 -2.58 8.23
N SER A 30 9.98 -2.01 7.93
CA SER A 30 11.26 -2.54 8.39
C SER A 30 11.36 -2.53 9.92
N LEU A 31 10.96 -1.43 10.56
CA LEU A 31 10.91 -1.34 12.02
C LEU A 31 9.90 -2.35 12.61
N ALA A 32 8.74 -2.51 11.97
CA ALA A 32 7.74 -3.49 12.39
C ALA A 32 8.27 -4.93 12.39
N LYS A 33 9.09 -5.27 11.39
CA LYS A 33 9.70 -6.60 11.27
C LYS A 33 10.59 -6.93 12.47
N SER A 34 11.23 -5.94 13.09
CA SER A 34 12.03 -6.13 14.32
C SER A 34 11.20 -6.54 15.54
N MET A 35 9.89 -6.32 15.52
CA MET A 35 8.97 -6.73 16.60
C MET A 35 8.46 -8.16 16.44
N PHE A 36 8.63 -8.79 15.27
CA PHE A 36 8.11 -10.15 15.00
C PHE A 36 8.62 -11.22 15.96
N PRO A 37 9.89 -11.22 16.41
CA PRO A 37 10.37 -12.19 17.40
C PRO A 37 9.69 -12.10 18.77
N ILE A 38 9.09 -10.94 19.10
CA ILE A 38 8.51 -10.68 20.42
C ILE A 38 7.00 -10.97 20.43
N ILE A 39 6.27 -10.44 19.45
CA ILE A 39 4.79 -10.48 19.41
C ILE A 39 4.23 -11.07 18.11
N GLY A 40 5.08 -11.57 17.23
CA GLY A 40 4.68 -12.07 15.91
C GLY A 40 4.22 -10.98 14.95
N ALA A 41 4.01 -11.34 13.70
CA ALA A 41 3.45 -10.44 12.69
C ALA A 41 2.00 -10.05 13.05
N GLN A 42 1.23 -10.97 13.63
CA GLN A 42 -0.15 -10.77 14.05
C GLN A 42 -0.27 -9.70 15.14
N GLY A 43 0.53 -9.82 16.20
CA GLY A 43 0.59 -8.85 17.30
C GLY A 43 1.07 -7.47 16.82
N THR A 44 2.08 -7.46 15.97
CA THR A 44 2.64 -6.23 15.37
C THR A 44 1.58 -5.49 14.56
N THR A 45 0.87 -6.19 13.66
CA THR A 45 -0.22 -5.58 12.86
C THR A 45 -1.33 -5.05 13.76
N THR A 46 -1.68 -5.79 14.80
CA THR A 46 -2.73 -5.40 15.76
C THR A 46 -2.39 -4.11 16.48
N LEU A 47 -1.22 -4.02 17.12
CA LEU A 47 -0.82 -2.80 17.84
C LEU A 47 -0.67 -1.60 16.89
N ARG A 48 -0.08 -1.82 15.71
CA ARG A 48 0.01 -0.80 14.68
C ARG A 48 -1.35 -0.21 14.32
N LEU A 49 -2.34 -1.06 14.02
CA LEU A 49 -3.69 -0.61 13.64
C LEU A 49 -4.44 0.02 14.81
N ILE A 50 -4.31 -0.50 16.03
CA ILE A 50 -4.93 0.09 17.22
C ILE A 50 -4.37 1.50 17.46
N PHE A 51 -3.05 1.68 17.53
CA PHE A 51 -2.47 2.99 17.77
C PHE A 51 -2.76 3.96 16.62
N ALA A 52 -2.67 3.51 15.36
CA ALA A 52 -3.03 4.33 14.22
C ALA A 52 -4.50 4.76 14.25
N SER A 53 -5.42 3.85 14.61
CA SER A 53 -6.85 4.18 14.76
C SER A 53 -7.08 5.25 15.83
N ILE A 54 -6.42 5.13 16.98
CA ILE A 54 -6.52 6.13 18.06
C ILE A 54 -6.00 7.49 17.58
N ILE A 55 -4.81 7.51 16.96
CA ILE A 55 -4.22 8.75 16.44
C ILE A 55 -5.14 9.42 15.41
N MET A 56 -5.62 8.64 14.43
CA MET A 56 -6.48 9.16 13.38
C MET A 56 -7.85 9.59 13.90
N LEU A 57 -8.42 8.89 14.86
CA LEU A 57 -9.65 9.31 15.55
C LEU A 57 -9.48 10.67 16.23
N LEU A 58 -8.40 10.85 16.99
CA LEU A 58 -8.15 12.08 17.74
C LEU A 58 -7.90 13.28 16.81
N ILE A 59 -7.15 13.08 15.72
CA ILE A 59 -6.80 14.14 14.77
C ILE A 59 -7.97 14.47 13.85
N LEU A 60 -8.59 13.46 13.22
CA LEU A 60 -9.57 13.66 12.15
C LEU A 60 -11.01 13.76 12.64
N ARG A 61 -11.29 13.34 13.87
CA ARG A 61 -12.58 13.48 14.57
C ARG A 61 -13.79 13.06 13.71
N PRO A 62 -13.82 11.82 13.18
CA PRO A 62 -14.84 11.37 12.22
C PRO A 62 -16.26 11.34 12.81
N TRP A 63 -16.43 11.36 14.13
CA TRP A 63 -17.74 11.47 14.80
C TRP A 63 -18.47 12.79 14.55
N ARG A 64 -17.80 13.80 13.98
CA ARG A 64 -18.42 15.08 13.60
C ARG A 64 -19.19 15.01 12.30
N VAL A 65 -19.07 13.92 11.57
CA VAL A 65 -19.68 13.73 10.24
C VAL A 65 -20.78 12.69 10.34
N ARG A 66 -21.95 13.00 9.75
CA ARG A 66 -23.05 12.02 9.66
C ARG A 66 -22.89 11.22 8.38
N MET A 67 -22.73 9.90 8.52
CA MET A 67 -22.60 9.00 7.39
C MET A 67 -23.94 8.33 7.05
N THR A 68 -24.21 8.19 5.77
CA THR A 68 -25.36 7.38 5.30
C THR A 68 -25.10 5.90 5.52
N THR A 69 -26.14 5.07 5.54
CA THR A 69 -26.01 3.61 5.67
C THR A 69 -25.17 3.02 4.52
N ASN A 70 -25.29 3.56 3.32
CA ASN A 70 -24.52 3.11 2.17
C ASN A 70 -23.03 3.46 2.33
N THR A 71 -22.73 4.67 2.79
CA THR A 71 -21.35 5.09 3.08
C THR A 71 -20.74 4.22 4.17
N LEU A 72 -21.49 3.96 5.24
CA LEU A 72 -21.02 3.10 6.34
C LEU A 72 -20.73 1.68 5.86
N ARG A 73 -21.59 1.08 5.03
CA ARG A 73 -21.33 -0.23 4.43
C ARG A 73 -20.03 -0.22 3.61
N ASN A 74 -19.82 0.80 2.78
CA ASN A 74 -18.59 0.92 1.99
C ASN A 74 -17.36 1.11 2.89
N VAL A 75 -17.47 1.87 3.97
CA VAL A 75 -16.40 2.05 4.97
C VAL A 75 -16.06 0.72 5.67
N VAL A 76 -17.06 -0.09 6.00
CA VAL A 76 -16.82 -1.41 6.61
C VAL A 76 -16.09 -2.33 5.65
N ILE A 77 -16.54 -2.45 4.39
CA ILE A 77 -15.87 -3.30 3.39
C ILE A 77 -14.45 -2.79 3.12
N TYR A 78 -14.28 -1.48 2.97
CA TYR A 78 -12.99 -0.82 2.82
C TYR A 78 -12.06 -1.12 4.00
N GLY A 79 -12.56 -0.99 5.23
CA GLY A 79 -11.76 -1.25 6.45
C GLY A 79 -11.40 -2.72 6.62
N MET A 80 -12.29 -3.66 6.26
CA MET A 80 -11.97 -5.10 6.25
C MET A 80 -10.89 -5.41 5.20
N ALA A 81 -11.01 -4.84 4.00
CA ALA A 81 -9.99 -4.98 2.95
C ALA A 81 -8.64 -4.39 3.41
N LEU A 82 -8.65 -3.21 4.03
CA LEU A 82 -7.45 -2.59 4.60
C LEU A 82 -6.82 -3.45 5.71
N GLY A 83 -7.65 -4.00 6.61
CA GLY A 83 -7.18 -4.89 7.68
C GLY A 83 -6.59 -6.17 7.13
N GLY A 84 -7.28 -6.82 6.18
CA GLY A 84 -6.80 -8.02 5.49
C GLY A 84 -5.49 -7.76 4.73
N MET A 85 -5.40 -6.67 4.00
CA MET A 85 -4.19 -6.23 3.31
C MET A 85 -3.00 -6.13 4.27
N ASN A 86 -3.14 -5.33 5.32
CA ASN A 86 -2.07 -5.14 6.30
C ASN A 86 -1.68 -6.42 7.02
N PHE A 87 -2.66 -7.25 7.38
CA PHE A 87 -2.43 -8.51 8.07
C PHE A 87 -1.66 -9.50 7.17
N LEU A 88 -2.14 -9.73 5.95
CA LEU A 88 -1.51 -10.66 5.02
C LEU A 88 -0.12 -10.16 4.58
N PHE A 89 0.06 -8.86 4.38
CA PHE A 89 1.36 -8.29 4.07
C PHE A 89 2.37 -8.56 5.19
N TYR A 90 2.01 -8.33 6.45
CA TYR A 90 2.92 -8.61 7.57
C TYR A 90 3.16 -10.12 7.77
N MET A 91 2.18 -10.97 7.45
CA MET A 91 2.42 -12.41 7.40
C MET A 91 3.45 -12.78 6.33
N ALA A 92 3.39 -12.16 5.14
CA ALA A 92 4.38 -12.35 4.09
C ALA A 92 5.79 -11.92 4.52
N LEU A 93 5.92 -10.81 5.25
CA LEU A 93 7.20 -10.29 5.71
C LEU A 93 7.96 -11.20 6.68
N GLN A 94 7.33 -12.24 7.21
CA GLN A 94 8.03 -13.23 8.06
C GLN A 94 9.06 -14.03 7.28
N THR A 95 8.80 -14.28 6.01
CA THR A 95 9.62 -15.18 5.17
C THR A 95 10.04 -14.56 3.83
N VAL A 96 9.41 -13.45 3.44
CA VAL A 96 9.68 -12.77 2.15
C VAL A 96 10.37 -11.43 2.42
N PRO A 97 11.45 -11.10 1.67
CA PRO A 97 12.06 -9.78 1.69
C PRO A 97 11.06 -8.67 1.35
N ILE A 98 11.16 -7.49 2.00
CA ILE A 98 10.17 -6.42 1.89
C ILE A 98 9.97 -5.99 0.43
N GLY A 99 11.04 -5.78 -0.34
CA GLY A 99 10.93 -5.34 -1.73
C GLY A 99 10.15 -6.33 -2.61
N ILE A 100 10.33 -7.63 -2.38
CA ILE A 100 9.60 -8.69 -3.09
C ILE A 100 8.14 -8.73 -2.62
N ALA A 101 7.90 -8.66 -1.34
CA ALA A 101 6.54 -8.66 -0.78
C ALA A 101 5.71 -7.49 -1.33
N VAL A 102 6.29 -6.27 -1.36
CA VAL A 102 5.63 -5.08 -1.94
C VAL A 102 5.41 -5.24 -3.44
N ALA A 103 6.36 -5.83 -4.19
CA ALA A 103 6.18 -6.07 -5.62
C ALA A 103 5.04 -7.06 -5.91
N LEU A 104 4.92 -8.12 -5.11
CA LEU A 104 3.83 -9.10 -5.21
C LEU A 104 2.48 -8.46 -4.82
N GLU A 105 2.44 -7.73 -3.74
CA GLU A 105 1.25 -7.01 -3.28
C GLU A 105 0.78 -5.98 -4.33
N PHE A 106 1.71 -5.29 -4.98
CA PHE A 106 1.43 -4.28 -6.00
C PHE A 106 0.73 -4.83 -7.26
N THR A 107 0.72 -6.14 -7.46
CA THR A 107 -0.06 -6.79 -8.52
C THR A 107 -1.57 -6.52 -8.40
N GLY A 108 -2.08 -6.24 -7.19
CA GLY A 108 -3.47 -5.85 -6.96
C GLY A 108 -3.85 -4.52 -7.61
N PRO A 109 -3.21 -3.39 -7.26
CA PRO A 109 -3.39 -2.11 -7.96
C PRO A 109 -3.18 -2.20 -9.47
N LEU A 110 -2.18 -2.96 -9.91
CA LEU A 110 -1.93 -3.20 -11.32
C LEU A 110 -3.11 -3.91 -11.99
N ALA A 111 -3.68 -4.95 -11.36
CA ALA A 111 -4.87 -5.63 -11.86
C ALA A 111 -6.07 -4.66 -11.98
N VAL A 112 -6.33 -3.82 -10.98
CA VAL A 112 -7.39 -2.80 -11.06
C VAL A 112 -7.18 -1.86 -12.24
N ALA A 113 -5.95 -1.42 -12.48
CA ALA A 113 -5.62 -0.55 -13.61
C ALA A 113 -5.87 -1.25 -14.96
N ILE A 114 -5.45 -2.52 -15.09
CA ILE A 114 -5.60 -3.34 -16.29
C ILE A 114 -7.08 -3.62 -16.59
N PHE A 115 -7.85 -4.07 -15.60
CA PHE A 115 -9.28 -4.36 -15.79
C PHE A 115 -10.11 -3.13 -16.13
N SER A 116 -9.61 -1.94 -15.79
CA SER A 116 -10.22 -0.66 -16.16
C SER A 116 -9.86 -0.21 -17.59
N SER A 117 -8.93 -0.86 -18.26
CA SER A 117 -8.49 -0.55 -19.61
C SER A 117 -8.86 -1.70 -20.58
N ARG A 118 -9.06 -1.37 -21.89
CA ARG A 118 -9.45 -2.35 -22.91
C ARG A 118 -8.60 -2.21 -24.19
N ARG A 119 -7.33 -1.82 -24.05
CA ARG A 119 -6.46 -1.55 -25.20
C ARG A 119 -5.51 -2.72 -25.48
N PRO A 120 -5.16 -2.97 -26.76
CA PRO A 120 -4.18 -4.00 -27.10
C PRO A 120 -2.84 -3.83 -26.38
N ILE A 121 -2.39 -2.59 -26.17
CA ILE A 121 -1.14 -2.28 -25.48
C ILE A 121 -1.14 -2.75 -24.01
N ASP A 122 -2.32 -2.91 -23.41
CA ASP A 122 -2.41 -3.34 -22.01
C ASP A 122 -2.00 -4.81 -21.86
N PHE A 123 -2.16 -5.64 -22.93
CA PHE A 123 -1.64 -7.01 -22.92
C PHE A 123 -0.12 -7.07 -22.83
N LEU A 124 0.59 -6.07 -23.38
CA LEU A 124 2.05 -5.98 -23.23
C LEU A 124 2.41 -5.74 -21.76
N TRP A 125 1.69 -4.85 -21.09
CA TRP A 125 1.94 -4.54 -19.67
C TRP A 125 1.58 -5.72 -18.77
N ILE A 126 0.50 -6.44 -19.10
CA ILE A 126 0.12 -7.69 -18.40
C ILE A 126 1.25 -8.73 -18.56
N ALA A 127 1.71 -8.96 -19.78
CA ALA A 127 2.77 -9.92 -20.05
C ALA A 127 4.06 -9.54 -19.29
N LEU A 128 4.42 -8.26 -19.25
CA LEU A 128 5.59 -7.78 -18.53
C LEU A 128 5.45 -7.96 -17.01
N ALA A 129 4.25 -7.70 -16.46
CA ALA A 129 3.98 -7.92 -15.03
C ALA A 129 4.04 -9.42 -14.67
N ILE A 130 3.45 -10.28 -15.51
CA ILE A 130 3.53 -11.73 -15.34
C ILE A 130 4.97 -12.21 -15.43
N ALA A 131 5.75 -11.73 -16.40
CA ALA A 131 7.17 -12.08 -16.53
C ALA A 131 7.95 -11.64 -15.28
N GLY A 132 7.73 -10.42 -14.77
CA GLY A 132 8.31 -9.96 -13.51
C GLY A 132 7.92 -10.86 -12.32
N LEU A 133 6.65 -11.23 -12.22
CA LEU A 133 6.16 -12.13 -11.17
C LEU A 133 6.81 -13.51 -11.27
N LEU A 134 6.91 -14.09 -12.48
CA LEU A 134 7.56 -15.39 -12.71
C LEU A 134 9.05 -15.35 -12.36
N LEU A 135 9.74 -14.23 -12.62
CA LEU A 135 11.14 -14.04 -12.25
C LEU A 135 11.36 -13.96 -10.73
N LEU A 136 10.33 -13.59 -9.94
CA LEU A 136 10.38 -13.61 -8.47
C LEU A 136 10.20 -15.03 -7.92
N LEU A 137 9.53 -15.92 -8.67
CA LEU A 137 9.34 -17.29 -8.24
C LEU A 137 10.67 -18.06 -8.25
N PRO A 138 10.85 -19.04 -7.35
CA PRO A 138 12.09 -19.79 -7.25
C PRO A 138 12.32 -20.63 -8.52
N ALA A 139 13.19 -20.17 -9.41
CA ALA A 139 13.75 -21.02 -10.45
C ALA A 139 14.88 -21.86 -9.83
N GLY A 140 14.55 -22.99 -9.37
CA GLY A 140 15.24 -24.19 -8.87
C GLY A 140 16.76 -24.30 -8.68
N HIS A 141 17.57 -23.23 -8.80
CA HIS A 141 19.03 -23.35 -8.83
C HIS A 141 19.82 -22.31 -8.00
N SER A 142 19.17 -21.36 -7.35
CA SER A 142 19.84 -20.39 -6.46
C SER A 142 19.32 -20.53 -5.03
N GLY A 143 20.21 -20.75 -4.08
CA GLY A 143 19.96 -21.16 -2.69
C GLY A 143 19.08 -20.26 -1.78
N GLN A 144 18.25 -19.39 -2.35
CA GLN A 144 17.20 -18.63 -1.68
C GLN A 144 15.89 -18.76 -2.47
N ALA A 145 15.27 -19.93 -2.35
CA ALA A 145 13.92 -20.14 -2.87
C ALA A 145 12.95 -19.23 -2.09
N LEU A 146 12.16 -18.45 -2.82
CA LEU A 146 11.08 -17.66 -2.23
C LEU A 146 10.09 -18.61 -1.54
N ASP A 147 9.74 -18.32 -0.27
CA ASP A 147 8.72 -19.10 0.44
C ASP A 147 7.35 -18.99 -0.27
N PRO A 148 6.78 -20.10 -0.76
CA PRO A 148 5.51 -20.05 -1.48
C PRO A 148 4.35 -19.56 -0.61
N VAL A 149 4.39 -19.84 0.71
CA VAL A 149 3.34 -19.43 1.64
C VAL A 149 3.41 -17.91 1.85
N GLY A 150 4.61 -17.38 2.06
CA GLY A 150 4.83 -15.94 2.15
C GLY A 150 4.45 -15.21 0.86
N ALA A 151 4.77 -15.78 -0.30
CA ALA A 151 4.35 -15.23 -1.60
C ALA A 151 2.83 -15.24 -1.76
N ALA A 152 2.14 -16.31 -1.32
CA ALA A 152 0.69 -16.39 -1.35
C ALA A 152 0.05 -15.33 -0.42
N TYR A 153 0.63 -15.08 0.74
CA TYR A 153 0.20 -13.99 1.62
C TYR A 153 0.36 -12.62 0.95
N ALA A 154 1.48 -12.35 0.29
CA ALA A 154 1.71 -11.09 -0.42
C ALA A 154 0.73 -10.88 -1.59
N LEU A 155 0.45 -11.92 -2.38
CA LEU A 155 -0.56 -11.88 -3.44
C LEU A 155 -1.98 -11.69 -2.87
N GLY A 156 -2.31 -12.36 -1.76
CA GLY A 156 -3.56 -12.15 -1.02
C GLY A 156 -3.71 -10.72 -0.52
N ALA A 157 -2.63 -10.12 -0.01
CA ALA A 157 -2.60 -8.71 0.35
C ALA A 157 -2.87 -7.83 -0.89
N GLY A 158 -2.34 -8.17 -2.05
CA GLY A 158 -2.64 -7.50 -3.33
C GLY A 158 -4.11 -7.54 -3.69
N VAL A 159 -4.78 -8.69 -3.55
CA VAL A 159 -6.24 -8.80 -3.75
C VAL A 159 -6.99 -7.87 -2.78
N CYS A 160 -6.61 -7.88 -1.51
CA CYS A 160 -7.18 -6.96 -0.53
C CYS A 160 -6.91 -5.50 -0.90
N TRP A 161 -5.73 -5.17 -1.44
CA TRP A 161 -5.42 -3.81 -1.91
C TRP A 161 -6.30 -3.40 -3.09
N ALA A 162 -6.56 -4.30 -4.02
CA ALA A 162 -7.51 -4.04 -5.11
C ALA A 162 -8.91 -3.70 -4.57
N LEU A 163 -9.42 -4.48 -3.60
CA LEU A 163 -10.70 -4.22 -2.94
C LEU A 163 -10.68 -2.89 -2.15
N TYR A 164 -9.58 -2.61 -1.45
CA TYR A 164 -9.34 -1.35 -0.76
C TYR A 164 -9.48 -0.15 -1.71
N ILE A 165 -8.86 -0.21 -2.91
CA ILE A 165 -8.96 0.86 -3.92
C ILE A 165 -10.41 1.03 -4.38
N LEU A 166 -11.08 -0.05 -4.74
CA LEU A 166 -12.45 -0.02 -5.29
C LEU A 166 -13.48 0.50 -4.27
N PHE A 167 -13.41 0.03 -3.03
CA PHE A 167 -14.34 0.44 -1.98
C PHE A 167 -13.90 1.73 -1.30
N GLY A 168 -12.60 2.01 -1.23
CA GLY A 168 -12.06 3.27 -0.72
C GLY A 168 -12.52 4.48 -1.54
N GLN A 169 -12.56 4.36 -2.87
CA GLN A 169 -13.11 5.40 -3.73
C GLN A 169 -14.57 5.70 -3.40
N ARG A 170 -15.39 4.66 -3.19
CA ARG A 170 -16.81 4.80 -2.84
C ARG A 170 -17.00 5.35 -1.42
N ALA A 171 -16.22 4.86 -0.46
CA ALA A 171 -16.27 5.30 0.94
C ALA A 171 -15.81 6.76 1.10
N GLY A 172 -14.78 7.16 0.32
CA GLY A 172 -14.20 8.50 0.38
C GLY A 172 -14.98 9.57 -0.39
N ALA A 173 -15.94 9.18 -1.25
CA ALA A 173 -16.63 10.11 -2.14
C ALA A 173 -17.39 11.22 -1.40
N GLU A 174 -17.96 10.92 -0.21
CA GLU A 174 -18.75 11.88 0.57
C GLU A 174 -17.91 12.60 1.63
N HIS A 175 -17.01 11.89 2.32
CA HIS A 175 -16.35 12.40 3.53
C HIS A 175 -14.83 12.21 3.53
N GLY A 176 -14.23 11.81 2.42
CA GLY A 176 -12.77 11.76 2.20
C GLY A 176 -11.99 11.15 3.37
N ILE A 177 -11.21 11.99 4.04
CA ILE A 177 -10.27 11.57 5.09
C ILE A 177 -10.95 11.01 6.35
N GLN A 178 -12.19 11.42 6.67
CA GLN A 178 -12.94 10.87 7.79
C GLN A 178 -13.34 9.41 7.53
N SER A 179 -13.69 9.08 6.29
CA SER A 179 -13.94 7.69 5.89
C SER A 179 -12.68 6.82 6.01
N ALA A 180 -11.50 7.39 5.68
CA ALA A 180 -10.23 6.70 5.86
C ALA A 180 -9.96 6.40 7.35
N ALA A 181 -10.20 7.36 8.25
CA ALA A 181 -10.04 7.16 9.69
C ALA A 181 -10.93 6.04 10.22
N LEU A 182 -12.22 6.01 9.82
CA LEU A 182 -13.13 4.94 10.23
C LEU A 182 -12.75 3.60 9.61
N GLY A 183 -12.23 3.57 8.39
CA GLY A 183 -11.70 2.37 7.77
C GLY A 183 -10.55 1.76 8.57
N VAL A 184 -9.62 2.59 9.08
CA VAL A 184 -8.54 2.12 9.95
C VAL A 184 -9.09 1.57 11.28
N VAL A 185 -10.15 2.17 11.84
CA VAL A 185 -10.83 1.63 13.02
C VAL A 185 -11.43 0.25 12.75
N VAL A 186 -12.14 0.10 11.62
CA VAL A 186 -12.70 -1.20 11.21
C VAL A 186 -11.58 -2.22 11.00
N ALA A 187 -10.47 -1.82 10.35
CA ALA A 187 -9.31 -2.68 10.17
C ALA A 187 -8.71 -3.13 11.52
N ALA A 188 -8.59 -2.21 12.48
CA ALA A 188 -8.13 -2.53 13.82
C ALA A 188 -9.05 -3.52 14.52
N LEU A 189 -10.38 -3.28 14.48
CA LEU A 189 -11.37 -4.18 15.07
C LEU A 189 -11.38 -5.57 14.42
N PHE A 190 -11.14 -5.64 13.12
CA PHE A 190 -11.08 -6.91 12.38
C PHE A 190 -9.81 -7.72 12.72
N VAL A 191 -8.66 -7.07 12.83
CA VAL A 191 -7.36 -7.73 13.06
C VAL A 191 -7.08 -7.96 14.55
N ALA A 192 -7.56 -7.08 15.45
CA ALA A 192 -7.25 -7.13 16.88
C ALA A 192 -7.55 -8.48 17.55
N PRO A 193 -8.69 -9.15 17.30
CA PRO A 193 -8.96 -10.46 17.92
C PRO A 193 -7.88 -11.49 17.57
N ILE A 194 -7.38 -11.49 16.34
CA ILE A 194 -6.37 -12.44 15.86
C ILE A 194 -5.03 -12.19 16.57
N GLY A 195 -4.58 -10.93 16.63
CA GLY A 195 -3.31 -10.62 17.27
C GLY A 195 -3.35 -10.74 18.79
N ILE A 196 -4.49 -10.42 19.42
CA ILE A 196 -4.67 -10.62 20.87
C ILE A 196 -4.64 -12.12 21.20
N ALA A 197 -5.32 -12.95 20.41
CA ALA A 197 -5.31 -14.40 20.60
C ALA A 197 -3.90 -15.01 20.41
N HIS A 198 -3.09 -14.44 19.48
CA HIS A 198 -1.76 -14.94 19.17
C HIS A 198 -0.70 -14.48 20.20
N ALA A 199 -0.65 -13.19 20.50
CA ALA A 199 0.41 -12.58 21.28
C ALA A 199 0.06 -12.38 22.78
N GLY A 200 -1.23 -12.38 23.12
CA GLY A 200 -1.72 -12.30 24.51
C GLY A 200 -1.10 -11.13 25.28
N SER A 201 -0.58 -11.43 26.47
CA SER A 201 0.04 -10.45 27.36
C SER A 201 1.35 -9.84 26.81
N ALA A 202 2.00 -10.48 25.84
CA ALA A 202 3.22 -9.94 25.23
C ALA A 202 2.97 -8.59 24.52
N LEU A 203 1.73 -8.31 24.09
CA LEU A 203 1.33 -7.01 23.55
C LEU A 203 1.53 -5.85 24.54
N LEU A 204 1.48 -6.13 25.85
CA LEU A 204 1.60 -5.13 26.91
C LEU A 204 3.05 -4.97 27.40
N THR A 205 4.01 -5.63 26.77
CA THR A 205 5.43 -5.51 27.12
C THR A 205 5.88 -4.05 26.98
N PRO A 206 6.46 -3.42 28.04
CA PRO A 206 6.82 -2.00 28.02
C PRO A 206 7.74 -1.58 26.85
N ALA A 207 8.64 -2.47 26.40
CA ALA A 207 9.52 -2.20 25.26
C ALA A 207 8.78 -2.24 23.92
N VAL A 208 7.68 -2.98 23.80
CA VAL A 208 6.89 -3.13 22.57
C VAL A 208 6.05 -1.90 22.30
N ILE A 209 5.46 -1.28 23.33
CA ILE A 209 4.52 -0.17 23.19
C ILE A 209 5.11 1.04 22.43
N PRO A 210 6.30 1.59 22.80
CA PRO A 210 6.87 2.73 22.08
C PRO A 210 7.27 2.35 20.64
N MET A 211 7.75 1.13 20.40
CA MET A 211 8.04 0.66 19.05
C MET A 211 6.77 0.54 18.20
N ALA A 212 5.71 -0.03 18.75
CA ALA A 212 4.42 -0.15 18.07
C ALA A 212 3.81 1.23 17.76
N LEU A 213 3.98 2.20 18.67
CA LEU A 213 3.57 3.59 18.42
C LEU A 213 4.36 4.23 17.28
N ALA A 214 5.68 4.05 17.28
CA ALA A 214 6.53 4.53 16.20
C ALA A 214 6.15 3.89 14.85
N VAL A 215 5.92 2.58 14.82
CA VAL A 215 5.42 1.86 13.63
C VAL A 215 4.07 2.40 13.18
N ALA A 216 3.12 2.63 14.09
CA ALA A 216 1.81 3.17 13.78
C ALA A 216 1.88 4.57 13.14
N ILE A 217 2.78 5.41 13.65
CA ILE A 217 3.02 6.76 13.09
C ILE A 217 3.66 6.64 11.71
N LEU A 218 4.79 5.91 11.59
CA LEU A 218 5.59 5.85 10.37
C LEU A 218 4.90 5.12 9.23
N SER A 219 4.16 4.05 9.52
CA SER A 219 3.57 3.21 8.47
C SER A 219 2.08 3.37 8.26
N THR A 220 1.40 4.22 9.04
CA THR A 220 -0.06 4.43 8.87
C THR A 220 -0.45 5.89 9.03
N ALA A 221 -0.30 6.48 10.22
CA ALA A 221 -0.87 7.80 10.51
C ALA A 221 -0.23 8.91 9.66
N LEU A 222 1.10 8.97 9.60
CA LEU A 222 1.83 9.96 8.81
C LEU A 222 1.63 9.74 7.30
N PRO A 223 1.94 8.55 6.72
CA PRO A 223 1.86 8.39 5.28
C PRO A 223 0.44 8.55 4.73
N TYR A 224 -0.58 7.97 5.35
CA TYR A 224 -1.95 8.14 4.86
C TYR A 224 -2.42 9.60 4.92
N SER A 225 -1.91 10.38 5.87
CA SER A 225 -2.17 11.83 5.91
C SER A 225 -1.48 12.56 4.75
N LEU A 226 -0.23 12.22 4.46
CA LEU A 226 0.54 12.81 3.34
C LEU A 226 -0.04 12.40 1.98
N GLU A 227 -0.40 11.14 1.82
CA GLU A 227 -1.03 10.61 0.60
C GLU A 227 -2.36 11.30 0.33
N MET A 228 -3.18 11.51 1.36
CA MET A 228 -4.45 12.23 1.21
C MET A 228 -4.24 13.67 0.76
N VAL A 229 -3.27 14.37 1.34
CA VAL A 229 -2.92 15.74 0.91
C VAL A 229 -2.40 15.74 -0.54
N ALA A 230 -1.61 14.75 -0.94
CA ALA A 230 -1.13 14.62 -2.30
C ALA A 230 -2.29 14.31 -3.26
N LEU A 231 -3.14 13.34 -2.94
CA LEU A 231 -4.27 12.90 -3.77
C LEU A 231 -5.26 14.03 -4.08
N THR A 232 -5.44 14.97 -3.14
CA THR A 232 -6.30 16.15 -3.37
C THR A 232 -5.67 17.20 -4.28
N ARG A 233 -4.36 17.12 -4.57
CA ARG A 233 -3.61 18.13 -5.32
C ARG A 233 -3.13 17.67 -6.70
N ILE A 234 -3.02 16.36 -6.91
CA ILE A 234 -2.62 15.79 -8.20
C ILE A 234 -3.68 14.84 -8.74
N PRO A 235 -3.76 14.67 -10.08
CA PRO A 235 -4.67 13.69 -10.66
C PRO A 235 -4.40 12.28 -10.14
N ALA A 236 -5.46 11.49 -9.89
CA ALA A 236 -5.35 10.12 -9.39
C ALA A 236 -4.41 9.24 -10.23
N ARG A 237 -4.35 9.48 -11.55
CA ARG A 237 -3.42 8.81 -12.45
C ARG A 237 -1.95 9.09 -12.11
N THR A 238 -1.59 10.38 -11.89
CA THR A 238 -0.22 10.76 -11.51
C THR A 238 0.13 10.16 -10.15
N PHE A 239 -0.83 10.15 -9.23
CA PHE A 239 -0.71 9.48 -7.93
C PHE A 239 -0.38 7.98 -8.12
N GLY A 240 -1.19 7.24 -8.89
CA GLY A 240 -0.97 5.81 -9.16
C GLY A 240 0.36 5.52 -9.85
N THR A 241 0.79 6.39 -10.81
CA THR A 241 2.11 6.23 -11.45
C THR A 241 3.25 6.40 -10.45
N LEU A 242 3.15 7.37 -9.53
CA LEU A 242 4.18 7.58 -8.52
C LEU A 242 4.21 6.43 -7.51
N MET A 243 3.05 5.93 -7.09
CA MET A 243 2.96 4.77 -6.19
C MET A 243 3.58 3.49 -6.79
N SER A 244 3.71 3.41 -8.13
CA SER A 244 4.38 2.28 -8.79
C SER A 244 5.86 2.12 -8.42
N ILE A 245 6.47 3.15 -7.84
CA ILE A 245 7.87 3.13 -7.39
C ILE A 245 7.99 2.48 -5.99
N GLU A 246 6.87 2.25 -5.31
CA GLU A 246 6.85 1.73 -3.94
C GLU A 246 7.64 0.42 -3.74
N PRO A 247 7.63 -0.57 -4.66
CA PRO A 247 8.47 -1.75 -4.52
C PRO A 247 9.97 -1.45 -4.44
N ALA A 248 10.44 -0.39 -5.13
CA ALA A 248 11.83 0.04 -5.03
C ALA A 248 12.15 0.63 -3.66
N PHE A 249 11.23 1.41 -3.07
CA PHE A 249 11.37 1.89 -1.69
C PHE A 249 11.38 0.75 -0.69
N GLY A 250 10.55 -0.29 -0.90
CA GLY A 250 10.56 -1.51 -0.10
C GLY A 250 11.90 -2.22 -0.17
N ALA A 251 12.43 -2.42 -1.38
CA ALA A 251 13.73 -3.06 -1.59
C ALA A 251 14.88 -2.27 -0.94
N LEU A 252 14.89 -0.96 -1.09
CA LEU A 252 15.89 -0.08 -0.46
C LEU A 252 15.77 -0.09 1.06
N SER A 253 14.57 -0.08 1.60
CA SER A 253 14.32 -0.15 3.05
C SER A 253 14.78 -1.49 3.63
N GLY A 254 14.49 -2.61 2.96
CA GLY A 254 14.98 -3.93 3.34
C GLY A 254 16.51 -4.00 3.34
N LEU A 255 17.14 -3.45 2.30
CA LEU A 255 18.60 -3.37 2.22
C LEU A 255 19.21 -2.53 3.36
N LEU A 256 18.66 -1.33 3.59
CA LEU A 256 19.26 -0.36 4.53
C LEU A 256 19.03 -0.73 6.00
N PHE A 257 17.85 -1.22 6.34
CA PHE A 257 17.46 -1.44 7.74
C PHE A 257 17.53 -2.90 8.18
N LEU A 258 17.39 -3.85 7.24
CA LEU A 258 17.33 -5.29 7.55
C LEU A 258 18.51 -6.08 6.96
N GLY A 259 19.35 -5.45 6.13
CA GLY A 259 20.43 -6.14 5.44
C GLY A 259 19.93 -7.16 4.39
N GLU A 260 18.71 -7.01 3.90
CA GLU A 260 18.14 -7.88 2.88
C GLU A 260 18.83 -7.66 1.54
N MET A 261 19.55 -8.68 1.05
CA MET A 261 20.23 -8.62 -0.24
C MET A 261 19.37 -9.25 -1.33
N LEU A 262 19.00 -8.46 -2.32
CA LEU A 262 18.27 -8.94 -3.49
C LEU A 262 19.26 -9.34 -4.60
N THR A 263 18.97 -10.44 -5.28
CA THR A 263 19.70 -10.87 -6.47
C THR A 263 19.40 -9.94 -7.65
N LEU A 264 20.28 -9.93 -8.66
CA LEU A 264 20.05 -9.17 -9.88
C LEU A 264 18.72 -9.56 -10.55
N THR A 265 18.36 -10.84 -10.54
CA THR A 265 17.08 -11.33 -11.07
C THR A 265 15.89 -10.71 -10.34
N GLN A 266 15.95 -10.62 -9.01
CA GLN A 266 14.88 -9.99 -8.20
C GLN A 266 14.77 -8.50 -8.46
N TRP A 267 15.89 -7.79 -8.62
CA TRP A 267 15.90 -6.39 -9.04
C TRP A 267 15.25 -6.18 -10.42
N LEU A 268 15.59 -7.06 -11.40
CA LEU A 268 15.00 -7.01 -12.74
C LEU A 268 13.48 -7.31 -12.69
N ALA A 269 13.06 -8.24 -11.85
CA ALA A 269 11.66 -8.54 -11.62
C ALA A 269 10.88 -7.34 -11.05
N ILE A 270 11.41 -6.70 -10.02
CA ILE A 270 10.83 -5.47 -9.43
C ILE A 270 10.72 -4.37 -10.50
N LEU A 271 11.79 -4.18 -11.27
CA LEU A 271 11.81 -3.19 -12.36
C LEU A 271 10.75 -3.50 -13.44
N ALA A 272 10.55 -4.77 -13.80
CA ALA A 272 9.52 -5.18 -14.74
C ALA A 272 8.11 -4.86 -14.24
N ILE A 273 7.81 -5.13 -12.95
CA ILE A 273 6.53 -4.82 -12.32
C ILE A 273 6.29 -3.31 -12.28
N ILE A 274 7.29 -2.53 -11.89
CA ILE A 274 7.22 -1.05 -11.89
C ILE A 274 6.94 -0.55 -13.30
N THR A 275 7.70 -1.05 -14.30
CA THR A 275 7.56 -0.64 -15.71
C THR A 275 6.16 -0.98 -16.26
N ALA A 276 5.63 -2.16 -15.92
CA ALA A 276 4.27 -2.56 -16.29
C ALA A 276 3.23 -1.61 -15.71
N SER A 277 3.35 -1.24 -14.45
CA SER A 277 2.43 -0.32 -13.77
C SER A 277 2.49 1.09 -14.34
N VAL A 278 3.69 1.63 -14.54
CA VAL A 278 3.89 2.94 -15.20
C VAL A 278 3.33 2.92 -16.62
N GLY A 279 3.65 1.87 -17.40
CA GLY A 279 3.19 1.70 -18.78
C GLY A 279 1.67 1.65 -18.88
N THR A 280 1.00 0.87 -18.02
CA THR A 280 -0.47 0.82 -17.93
C THR A 280 -1.04 2.22 -17.65
N THR A 281 -0.50 2.92 -16.67
CA THR A 281 -0.97 4.26 -16.29
C THR A 281 -0.79 5.29 -17.42
N LEU A 282 0.34 5.25 -18.14
CA LEU A 282 0.61 6.13 -19.25
C LEU A 282 -0.24 5.80 -20.49
N SER A 283 -0.51 4.52 -20.74
CA SER A 283 -1.37 4.07 -21.85
C SER A 283 -2.80 4.56 -21.67
N MET A 284 -3.32 4.60 -20.46
CA MET A 284 -4.62 5.20 -20.15
C MET A 284 -4.67 6.70 -20.47
N ARG A 285 -3.54 7.41 -20.41
CA ARG A 285 -3.44 8.85 -20.73
C ARG A 285 -3.79 9.17 -22.17
N LYS A 286 -3.37 8.35 -23.15
CA LYS A 286 -3.63 8.57 -24.58
C LYS A 286 -5.12 8.41 -24.94
N ALA A 287 -5.94 7.78 -24.06
CA ALA A 287 -7.36 7.53 -24.33
C ALA A 287 -8.28 8.71 -23.98
N THR A 288 -7.86 9.57 -23.06
CA THR A 288 -8.70 10.67 -22.51
C THR A 288 -8.39 12.02 -23.14
N SER A 289 -7.44 12.10 -24.07
CA SER A 289 -7.22 13.31 -24.87
C SER A 289 -8.25 13.32 -26.00
N PRO A 290 -9.28 14.20 -26.00
CA PRO A 290 -10.14 14.35 -27.17
C PRO A 290 -9.24 14.74 -28.34
N ALA A 291 -9.38 14.02 -29.45
CA ALA A 291 -8.88 14.53 -30.72
C ALA A 291 -9.48 15.94 -30.88
N ILE A 292 -8.64 16.96 -30.88
CA ILE A 292 -9.05 18.28 -31.34
C ILE A 292 -9.45 18.04 -32.79
N ALA A 293 -10.76 18.02 -33.04
CA ALA A 293 -11.27 18.00 -34.38
C ALA A 293 -10.68 19.23 -35.07
N ALA A 294 -9.81 18.98 -36.01
CA ALA A 294 -9.41 19.96 -37.01
C ALA A 294 -10.64 20.08 -37.95
N ASP A 295 -11.37 21.16 -37.81
CA ASP A 295 -12.19 21.77 -38.86
C ASP A 295 -11.64 23.13 -39.15
#